data_316f877c9c4cab68002be4daa3cf556a
#
_entry.id   316f877c9c4cab68002be4daa3cf556a
#
_cell.length_a   1.000
_cell.length_b   1.000
_cell.length_c   1.000
_cell.angle_alpha   90.00
_cell.angle_beta   90.00
_cell.angle_gamma   90.00
#
_symmetry.space_group_name_H-M   'P 1'
#
loop_
_entity.id
_entity.type
_entity.pdbx_description
1 polymer ?
#
loop_
_entity_poly.entity_id
_entity_poly.type
_entity_poly.pdbx_seq_one_letter_code
_entity_poly.pdbx_strand_id
1 'polypeptide(L)'
;QAFLQNWYAHKYNPLLAPAPRSEAELQRMYRQIDAAIARRGLLHHRAGHGWTCKAIGFEHVCAKLPAPTGAQRPLLAEVDGRREFWQGVPSNTNLCYSNPAARRAFVQSVADYAGAHPEVDYLHVWLADEYNNICECDACRRTTLSDQYVGLLNEIDAELTRRGLGTRIAFLLYQELLWPPEHAVLEHPERFTLMFAPISRPFERSYADH
;
A
#
# COMPACT_ATOMS: atom_id res chain seq x y z
N GLN A 1 14.42 5.98 0.64
CA GLN A 1 15.46 5.05 1.16
C GLN A 1 16.37 5.72 2.20
N ALA A 2 16.95 6.90 1.93
CA ALA A 2 17.84 7.59 2.87
C ALA A 2 17.19 7.92 4.23
N PHE A 3 15.90 8.25 4.24
CA PHE A 3 15.15 8.52 5.48
C PHE A 3 14.92 7.24 6.29
N LEU A 4 14.44 6.17 5.67
CA LEU A 4 14.25 4.89 6.35
C LEU A 4 15.57 4.33 6.86
N GLN A 5 16.63 4.41 6.08
CA GLN A 5 17.98 4.04 6.52
C GLN A 5 18.44 4.87 7.72
N ASN A 6 18.21 6.19 7.72
CA ASN A 6 18.55 7.03 8.86
C ASN A 6 17.71 6.71 10.10
N TRP A 7 16.43 6.44 9.96
CA TRP A 7 15.57 6.08 11.09
C TRP A 7 15.97 4.74 11.71
N TYR A 8 16.18 3.71 10.89
CA TYR A 8 16.65 2.41 11.36
C TYR A 8 18.08 2.48 11.89
N ALA A 9 18.97 3.16 11.19
CA ALA A 9 20.36 3.31 11.58
C ALA A 9 20.48 4.08 12.91
N HIS A 10 19.67 5.13 13.12
CA HIS A 10 19.67 5.87 14.39
C HIS A 10 19.11 5.03 15.55
N LYS A 11 18.12 4.20 15.30
CA LYS A 11 17.57 3.28 16.32
C LYS A 11 18.62 2.26 16.81
N TYR A 12 19.50 1.81 15.91
CA TYR A 12 20.48 0.77 16.19
C TYR A 12 21.93 1.27 16.27
N ASN A 13 22.20 2.49 15.84
CA ASN A 13 23.52 3.11 15.90
C ASN A 13 23.40 4.60 16.27
N PRO A 14 23.56 4.93 17.57
CA PRO A 14 23.42 6.30 18.06
C PRO A 14 24.51 7.27 17.55
N LEU A 15 25.55 6.78 16.87
CA LEU A 15 26.59 7.64 16.28
C LEU A 15 26.16 8.26 14.94
N LEU A 16 25.05 7.80 14.36
CA LEU A 16 24.49 8.38 13.15
C LEU A 16 23.61 9.59 13.46
N ALA A 17 23.34 10.38 12.42
CA ALA A 17 22.51 11.58 12.55
C ALA A 17 21.18 11.27 13.24
N PRO A 18 20.74 12.07 14.19
CA PRO A 18 19.52 11.83 14.93
C PRO A 18 18.29 11.79 14.02
N ALA A 19 17.33 10.93 14.36
CA ALA A 19 16.03 10.93 13.70
C ALA A 19 15.35 12.31 13.85
N PRO A 20 14.48 12.73 12.90
CA PRO A 20 13.77 13.99 13.02
C PRO A 20 12.92 13.99 14.30
N ARG A 21 13.01 15.07 15.06
CA ARG A 21 12.34 15.24 16.37
C ARG A 21 11.00 15.95 16.29
N SER A 22 10.67 16.47 15.12
CA SER A 22 9.43 17.18 14.87
C SER A 22 8.92 16.94 13.46
N GLU A 23 7.62 17.15 13.24
CA GLU A 23 7.01 17.12 11.92
C GLU A 23 7.67 18.12 10.96
N ALA A 24 8.01 19.30 11.44
CA ALA A 24 8.70 20.33 10.63
C ALA A 24 10.08 19.87 10.13
N GLU A 25 10.83 19.15 10.96
CA GLU A 25 12.12 18.57 10.56
C GLU A 25 11.93 17.44 9.56
N LEU A 26 10.95 16.59 9.77
CA LEU A 26 10.59 15.52 8.85
C LEU A 26 10.22 16.08 7.47
N GLN A 27 9.36 17.07 7.43
CA GLN A 27 8.95 17.73 6.18
C GLN A 27 10.14 18.44 5.49
N ARG A 28 11.05 19.04 6.25
CA ARG A 28 12.29 19.61 5.70
C ARG A 28 13.17 18.54 5.06
N MET A 29 13.32 17.38 5.70
CA MET A 29 14.06 16.23 5.15
C MET A 29 13.45 15.74 3.86
N TYR A 30 12.12 15.57 3.80
CA TYR A 30 11.44 15.16 2.58
C TYR A 30 11.72 16.14 1.43
N ARG A 31 11.56 17.44 1.65
CA ARG A 31 11.90 18.46 0.64
C ARG A 31 13.36 18.37 0.16
N GLN A 32 14.30 18.09 1.06
CA GLN A 32 15.71 17.92 0.68
C GLN A 32 15.94 16.66 -0.16
N ILE A 33 15.25 15.57 0.16
CA ILE A 33 15.31 14.31 -0.59
C ILE A 33 14.70 14.53 -1.99
N ASP A 34 13.53 15.13 -2.07
CA ASP A 34 12.85 15.40 -3.32
C ASP A 34 13.70 16.30 -4.24
N ALA A 35 14.28 17.37 -3.69
CA ALA A 35 15.22 18.22 -4.42
C ALA A 35 16.50 17.48 -4.87
N ALA A 36 16.97 16.51 -4.09
CA ALA A 36 18.12 15.69 -4.46
C ALA A 36 17.79 14.67 -5.55
N ILE A 37 16.59 14.10 -5.54
CA ILE A 37 16.05 13.23 -6.60
C ILE A 37 15.97 14.01 -7.91
N ALA A 38 15.30 15.17 -7.90
CA ALA A 38 15.13 16.02 -9.07
C ALA A 38 16.46 16.47 -9.69
N ARG A 39 17.42 16.95 -8.86
CA ARG A 39 18.73 17.37 -9.34
C ARG A 39 19.54 16.28 -10.04
N ARG A 40 19.28 15.02 -9.71
CA ARG A 40 20.00 13.87 -10.24
C ARG A 40 19.25 13.16 -11.37
N GLY A 41 18.06 13.64 -11.75
CA GLY A 41 17.22 13.00 -12.75
C GLY A 41 16.84 11.57 -12.38
N LEU A 42 16.68 11.29 -11.07
CA LEU A 42 16.29 9.97 -10.59
C LEU A 42 14.77 9.82 -10.65
N LEU A 43 14.30 8.62 -10.89
CA LEU A 43 12.87 8.31 -10.79
C LEU A 43 12.42 8.42 -9.33
N HIS A 44 11.34 9.14 -9.13
CA HIS A 44 10.79 9.37 -7.80
C HIS A 44 9.76 8.31 -7.45
N HIS A 45 10.07 7.49 -6.48
CA HIS A 45 9.18 6.48 -5.93
C HIS A 45 8.62 6.91 -4.57
N ARG A 46 7.31 6.80 -4.40
CA ARG A 46 6.64 6.90 -3.10
C ARG A 46 6.06 5.53 -2.74
N ALA A 47 6.28 5.12 -1.52
CA ALA A 47 6.00 3.76 -1.09
C ALA A 47 4.72 3.65 -0.28
N GLY A 48 4.00 2.60 -0.47
CA GLY A 48 3.85 1.46 0.22
C GLY A 48 2.49 1.10 0.72
N HIS A 49 2.49 0.70 1.97
CA HIS A 49 1.29 0.48 2.79
C HIS A 49 0.64 1.81 3.20
N GLY A 50 -0.62 1.73 3.68
CA GLY A 50 -1.35 2.88 4.21
C GLY A 50 -2.54 3.33 3.36
N TRP A 51 -2.71 2.82 2.15
CA TRP A 51 -3.86 3.15 1.30
C TRP A 51 -5.18 2.67 1.90
N THR A 52 -5.17 1.53 2.59
CA THR A 52 -6.33 1.02 3.33
C THR A 52 -6.71 1.96 4.47
N CYS A 53 -5.73 2.56 5.17
CA CYS A 53 -5.97 3.60 6.18
C CYS A 53 -6.58 4.86 5.56
N LYS A 54 -6.01 5.35 4.45
CA LYS A 54 -6.53 6.55 3.77
C LYS A 54 -7.97 6.37 3.31
N ALA A 55 -8.31 5.20 2.80
CA ALA A 55 -9.66 4.86 2.36
C ALA A 55 -10.71 4.94 3.49
N ILE A 56 -10.31 4.84 4.74
CA ILE A 56 -11.18 4.92 5.92
C ILE A 56 -10.94 6.20 6.76
N GLY A 57 -10.23 7.18 6.20
CA GLY A 57 -10.07 8.51 6.78
C GLY A 57 -8.90 8.67 7.76
N PHE A 58 -7.91 7.77 7.72
CA PHE A 58 -6.68 7.91 8.49
C PHE A 58 -5.47 8.12 7.58
N GLU A 59 -4.46 8.78 8.09
CA GLU A 59 -3.11 8.63 7.57
C GLU A 59 -2.56 7.23 7.97
N HIS A 60 -1.35 6.90 7.54
CA HIS A 60 -0.73 5.60 7.89
C HIS A 60 -0.55 5.48 9.41
N VAL A 61 -1.33 4.59 10.05
CA VAL A 61 -1.36 4.40 11.50
C VAL A 61 -0.96 2.98 11.86
N CYS A 62 0.22 2.84 12.47
CA CYS A 62 0.75 1.57 12.98
C CYS A 62 0.49 1.35 14.48
N ALA A 63 -0.12 2.32 15.18
CA ALA A 63 -0.50 2.18 16.58
C ALA A 63 -1.87 1.52 16.70
N LYS A 64 -2.11 0.86 17.85
CA LYS A 64 -3.45 0.37 18.18
C LYS A 64 -4.40 1.54 18.40
N LEU A 65 -5.55 1.47 17.76
CA LEU A 65 -6.64 2.43 17.94
C LEU A 65 -7.86 1.76 18.60
N PRO A 66 -8.77 2.59 19.16
CA PRO A 66 -10.10 2.13 19.56
C PRO A 66 -10.86 1.49 18.40
N ALA A 67 -11.96 0.81 18.69
CA ALA A 67 -12.80 0.17 17.68
C ALA A 67 -13.18 1.14 16.54
N PRO A 68 -13.31 0.64 15.30
CA PRO A 68 -13.75 1.45 14.17
C PRO A 68 -15.16 1.99 14.39
N THR A 69 -15.43 3.15 13.82
CA THR A 69 -16.74 3.78 13.84
C THR A 69 -17.79 2.97 13.05
N GLY A 70 -19.06 3.24 13.27
CA GLY A 70 -20.14 2.62 12.50
C GLY A 70 -20.05 2.88 10.99
N ALA A 71 -19.49 4.01 10.58
CA ALA A 71 -19.28 4.33 9.15
C ALA A 71 -18.09 3.59 8.55
N GLN A 72 -17.07 3.28 9.32
CA GLN A 72 -15.87 2.58 8.87
C GLN A 72 -16.08 1.06 8.77
N ARG A 73 -16.81 0.46 9.72
CA ARG A 73 -17.00 -0.99 9.80
C ARG A 73 -17.41 -1.66 8.49
N PRO A 74 -18.41 -1.17 7.73
CA PRO A 74 -18.81 -1.80 6.47
C PRO A 74 -17.72 -1.82 5.40
N LEU A 75 -16.71 -0.96 5.51
CA LEU A 75 -15.60 -0.88 4.56
C LEU A 75 -14.49 -1.88 4.87
N LEU A 76 -14.37 -2.33 6.12
CA LEU A 76 -13.30 -3.20 6.58
C LEU A 76 -13.51 -4.66 6.14
N ALA A 77 -12.41 -5.37 6.03
CA ALA A 77 -12.42 -6.82 5.90
C ALA A 77 -13.18 -7.46 7.06
N GLU A 78 -13.95 -8.50 6.76
CA GLU A 78 -14.54 -9.39 7.76
C GLU A 78 -13.57 -10.53 8.01
N VAL A 79 -13.10 -10.64 9.23
CA VAL A 79 -12.21 -11.72 9.66
C VAL A 79 -12.80 -12.33 10.94
N ASP A 80 -12.91 -13.64 10.99
CA ASP A 80 -13.58 -14.36 12.09
C ASP A 80 -14.99 -13.82 12.39
N GLY A 81 -15.75 -13.47 11.34
CA GLY A 81 -17.10 -12.93 11.43
C GLY A 81 -17.19 -11.50 11.98
N ARG A 82 -16.08 -10.77 12.06
CA ARG A 82 -16.02 -9.41 12.61
C ARG A 82 -15.37 -8.43 11.63
N ARG A 83 -15.86 -7.18 11.64
CA ARG A 83 -15.27 -6.05 10.90
C ARG A 83 -14.67 -5.07 11.90
N GLU A 84 -13.41 -5.35 12.26
CA GLU A 84 -12.62 -4.61 13.26
C GLU A 84 -11.25 -4.27 12.68
N PHE A 85 -10.49 -3.40 13.37
CA PHE A 85 -9.09 -3.24 13.02
C PHE A 85 -8.32 -4.53 13.35
N TRP A 86 -7.62 -5.07 12.36
CA TRP A 86 -6.80 -6.26 12.52
C TRP A 86 -5.79 -6.07 13.65
N GLN A 87 -5.88 -6.89 14.70
CA GLN A 87 -5.11 -6.76 15.92
C GLN A 87 -5.19 -5.36 16.57
N GLY A 88 -6.21 -4.57 16.25
CA GLY A 88 -6.39 -3.19 16.68
C GLY A 88 -5.60 -2.16 15.86
N VAL A 89 -4.93 -2.55 14.79
CA VAL A 89 -4.02 -1.68 14.02
C VAL A 89 -4.60 -1.37 12.64
N PRO A 90 -4.94 -0.10 12.34
CA PRO A 90 -5.51 0.28 11.04
C PRO A 90 -4.63 -0.07 9.83
N SER A 91 -3.31 0.13 9.90
CA SER A 91 -2.40 -0.16 8.78
C SER A 91 -2.33 -1.64 8.41
N ASN A 92 -2.67 -2.53 9.35
CA ASN A 92 -2.70 -3.98 9.16
C ASN A 92 -4.09 -4.47 8.76
N THR A 93 -5.04 -3.56 8.54
CA THR A 93 -6.44 -3.89 8.28
C THR A 93 -6.75 -3.76 6.80
N ASN A 94 -7.10 -4.88 6.16
CA ASN A 94 -7.61 -4.88 4.80
C ASN A 94 -9.05 -4.35 4.73
N LEU A 95 -9.47 -4.04 3.52
CA LEU A 95 -10.84 -3.63 3.21
C LEU A 95 -11.65 -4.80 2.66
N CYS A 96 -12.95 -4.63 2.65
CA CYS A 96 -13.86 -5.53 1.94
C CYS A 96 -13.85 -5.15 0.45
N TYR A 97 -13.00 -5.79 -0.36
CA TYR A 97 -12.84 -5.44 -1.78
C TYR A 97 -14.03 -5.87 -2.66
N SER A 98 -15.00 -6.62 -2.14
CA SER A 98 -16.30 -6.82 -2.78
C SER A 98 -17.28 -5.68 -2.47
N ASN A 99 -16.99 -4.79 -1.50
CA ASN A 99 -17.79 -3.61 -1.21
C ASN A 99 -17.43 -2.46 -2.17
N PRO A 100 -18.36 -2.00 -3.05
CA PRO A 100 -18.07 -0.93 -4.00
C PRO A 100 -17.67 0.40 -3.35
N ALA A 101 -18.16 0.69 -2.12
CA ALA A 101 -17.78 1.89 -1.40
C ALA A 101 -16.33 1.82 -0.91
N ALA A 102 -15.88 0.67 -0.41
CA ALA A 102 -14.50 0.45 0.00
C ALA A 102 -13.54 0.54 -1.21
N ARG A 103 -13.88 -0.07 -2.34
CA ARG A 103 -13.11 0.04 -3.60
C ARG A 103 -12.99 1.49 -4.05
N ARG A 104 -14.12 2.20 -4.16
CA ARG A 104 -14.10 3.62 -4.54
C ARG A 104 -13.24 4.47 -3.61
N ALA A 105 -13.36 4.30 -2.30
CA ALA A 105 -12.57 5.04 -1.33
C ALA A 105 -11.08 4.78 -1.50
N PHE A 106 -10.68 3.53 -1.74
CA PHE A 106 -9.29 3.16 -1.99
C PHE A 106 -8.77 3.81 -3.28
N VAL A 107 -9.50 3.65 -4.41
CA VAL A 107 -9.14 4.21 -5.71
C VAL A 107 -9.00 5.73 -5.64
N GLN A 108 -9.98 6.42 -5.03
CA GLN A 108 -9.94 7.86 -4.85
C GLN A 108 -8.73 8.31 -4.02
N SER A 109 -8.42 7.61 -2.92
CA SER A 109 -7.26 7.93 -2.08
C SER A 109 -5.95 7.89 -2.85
N VAL A 110 -5.78 6.88 -3.74
CA VAL A 110 -4.60 6.75 -4.59
C VAL A 110 -4.56 7.86 -5.64
N ALA A 111 -5.67 8.10 -6.32
CA ALA A 111 -5.76 9.09 -7.40
C ALA A 111 -5.64 10.53 -6.88
N ASP A 112 -6.20 10.84 -5.70
CA ASP A 112 -6.06 12.14 -5.05
C ASP A 112 -4.60 12.40 -4.67
N TYR A 113 -3.92 11.39 -4.12
CA TYR A 113 -2.51 11.51 -3.81
C TYR A 113 -1.66 11.73 -5.06
N ALA A 114 -1.87 10.94 -6.12
CA ALA A 114 -1.16 11.11 -7.38
C ALA A 114 -1.38 12.50 -7.99
N GLY A 115 -2.60 13.03 -7.92
CA GLY A 115 -2.92 14.38 -8.40
C GLY A 115 -2.26 15.49 -7.58
N ALA A 116 -2.10 15.28 -6.27
CA ALA A 116 -1.43 16.23 -5.38
C ALA A 116 0.11 16.14 -5.48
N HIS A 117 0.66 15.07 -6.05
CA HIS A 117 2.09 14.80 -6.11
C HIS A 117 2.56 14.48 -7.55
N PRO A 118 2.48 15.45 -8.48
CA PRO A 118 2.88 15.25 -9.88
C PRO A 118 4.38 14.95 -10.06
N GLU A 119 5.20 15.22 -9.04
CA GLU A 119 6.62 14.90 -9.00
C GLU A 119 6.91 13.40 -8.81
N VAL A 120 5.90 12.59 -8.46
CA VAL A 120 6.06 11.15 -8.21
C VAL A 120 5.90 10.36 -9.50
N ASP A 121 6.96 9.73 -9.96
CA ASP A 121 6.94 8.87 -11.15
C ASP A 121 6.27 7.52 -10.89
N TYR A 122 6.57 6.90 -9.73
CA TYR A 122 6.05 5.60 -9.33
C TYR A 122 5.41 5.65 -7.95
N LEU A 123 4.13 5.33 -7.90
CA LEU A 123 3.39 5.20 -6.67
C LEU A 123 3.25 3.71 -6.30
N HIS A 124 3.80 3.35 -5.14
CA HIS A 124 3.66 1.98 -4.64
C HIS A 124 2.30 1.82 -3.97
N VAL A 125 1.45 1.00 -4.56
CA VAL A 125 0.08 0.77 -4.09
C VAL A 125 -0.03 -0.64 -3.56
N TRP A 126 0.15 -0.80 -2.25
CA TRP A 126 0.13 -2.08 -1.55
C TRP A 126 -1.12 -2.19 -0.69
N LEU A 127 -1.63 -3.40 -0.53
CA LEU A 127 -2.71 -3.68 0.40
C LEU A 127 -2.22 -3.52 1.86
N ALA A 128 -3.06 -3.86 2.84
CA ALA A 128 -2.64 -3.82 4.24
C ALA A 128 -1.43 -4.74 4.49
N ASP A 129 -0.61 -4.39 5.47
CA ASP A 129 0.50 -5.23 5.91
C ASP A 129 -0.04 -6.46 6.67
N GLU A 130 0.86 -7.38 7.06
CA GLU A 130 0.57 -8.64 7.73
C GLU A 130 -0.04 -9.72 6.82
N TYR A 131 -0.62 -10.74 7.41
CA TYR A 131 -1.23 -11.91 6.76
C TYR A 131 -2.47 -12.38 7.54
N ASN A 132 -3.27 -13.26 6.94
CA ASN A 132 -4.53 -13.75 7.51
C ASN A 132 -5.53 -12.62 7.89
N ASN A 133 -5.46 -11.50 7.21
CA ASN A 133 -6.30 -10.33 7.42
C ASN A 133 -7.19 -9.99 6.21
N ILE A 134 -7.35 -10.95 5.30
CA ILE A 134 -8.21 -10.82 4.10
C ILE A 134 -9.68 -10.98 4.46
N CYS A 135 -10.55 -10.38 3.64
CA CYS A 135 -11.99 -10.41 3.88
C CYS A 135 -12.59 -11.79 3.61
N GLU A 136 -13.27 -12.34 4.60
CA GLU A 136 -13.90 -13.65 4.57
C GLU A 136 -15.40 -13.62 4.27
N CYS A 137 -16.00 -12.47 3.97
CA CYS A 137 -17.43 -12.40 3.67
C CYS A 137 -17.76 -13.20 2.39
N ASP A 138 -19.02 -13.67 2.26
CA ASP A 138 -19.48 -14.52 1.17
C ASP A 138 -19.16 -13.96 -0.22
N ALA A 139 -19.18 -12.65 -0.39
CA ALA A 139 -18.88 -12.02 -1.66
C ALA A 139 -17.38 -12.05 -1.98
N CYS A 140 -16.50 -11.79 -0.99
CA CYS A 140 -15.06 -11.85 -1.18
C CYS A 140 -14.55 -13.28 -1.38
N ARG A 141 -15.16 -14.27 -0.74
CA ARG A 141 -14.79 -15.70 -0.89
C ARG A 141 -15.08 -16.28 -2.28
N ARG A 142 -15.83 -15.58 -3.15
CA ARG A 142 -16.15 -16.05 -4.51
C ARG A 142 -15.01 -15.85 -5.51
N THR A 143 -14.01 -15.07 -5.17
CA THR A 143 -12.85 -14.76 -6.01
C THR A 143 -11.58 -14.80 -5.17
N THR A 144 -10.42 -14.95 -5.81
CA THR A 144 -9.15 -14.89 -5.10
C THR A 144 -8.83 -13.44 -4.68
N LEU A 145 -7.99 -13.27 -3.66
CA LEU A 145 -7.48 -11.94 -3.29
C LEU A 145 -6.73 -11.30 -4.46
N SER A 146 -6.00 -12.11 -5.24
CA SER A 146 -5.24 -11.63 -6.40
C SER A 146 -6.15 -11.13 -7.52
N ASP A 147 -7.30 -11.79 -7.77
CA ASP A 147 -8.32 -11.26 -8.70
C ASP A 147 -8.90 -9.92 -8.22
N GLN A 148 -9.21 -9.82 -6.93
CA GLN A 148 -9.72 -8.59 -6.33
C GLN A 148 -8.68 -7.46 -6.44
N TYR A 149 -7.41 -7.77 -6.20
CA TYR A 149 -6.33 -6.79 -6.26
C TYR A 149 -6.06 -6.33 -7.70
N VAL A 150 -6.00 -7.24 -8.66
CA VAL A 150 -5.86 -6.88 -10.08
C VAL A 150 -7.03 -6.01 -10.55
N GLY A 151 -8.26 -6.37 -10.20
CA GLY A 151 -9.43 -5.55 -10.49
C GLY A 151 -9.33 -4.14 -9.87
N LEU A 152 -8.82 -4.03 -8.65
CA LEU A 152 -8.60 -2.74 -7.99
C LEU A 152 -7.50 -1.92 -8.69
N LEU A 153 -6.43 -2.57 -9.14
CA LEU A 153 -5.36 -1.92 -9.92
C LEU A 153 -5.90 -1.36 -11.25
N ASN A 154 -6.74 -2.11 -11.97
CA ASN A 154 -7.38 -1.64 -13.20
C ASN A 154 -8.30 -0.44 -12.92
N GLU A 155 -9.06 -0.43 -11.83
CA GLU A 155 -9.87 0.73 -11.43
C GLU A 155 -9.01 1.97 -11.12
N ILE A 156 -7.84 1.78 -10.48
CA ILE A 156 -6.89 2.87 -10.23
C ILE A 156 -6.36 3.42 -11.56
N ASP A 157 -5.94 2.55 -12.48
CA ASP A 157 -5.46 2.98 -13.78
C ASP A 157 -6.51 3.75 -14.57
N ALA A 158 -7.75 3.26 -14.60
CA ALA A 158 -8.87 3.95 -15.24
C ALA A 158 -9.10 5.34 -14.64
N GLU A 159 -9.04 5.48 -13.31
CA GLU A 159 -9.21 6.77 -12.63
C GLU A 159 -8.04 7.72 -12.87
N LEU A 160 -6.79 7.22 -12.84
CA LEU A 160 -5.60 8.02 -13.18
C LEU A 160 -5.67 8.52 -14.63
N THR A 161 -6.06 7.66 -15.56
CA THR A 161 -6.23 7.99 -16.98
C THR A 161 -7.33 9.02 -17.18
N ARG A 162 -8.49 8.86 -16.52
CA ARG A 162 -9.58 9.82 -16.55
C ARG A 162 -9.16 11.21 -16.05
N ARG A 163 -8.24 11.27 -15.09
CA ARG A 163 -7.68 12.52 -14.54
C ARG A 163 -6.50 13.07 -15.34
N GLY A 164 -6.03 12.38 -16.38
CA GLY A 164 -4.85 12.76 -17.17
C GLY A 164 -3.53 12.62 -16.39
N LEU A 165 -3.47 11.73 -15.41
CA LEU A 165 -2.29 11.53 -14.57
C LEU A 165 -1.40 10.43 -15.15
N GLY A 166 -0.11 10.75 -15.34
CA GLY A 166 0.89 9.85 -15.91
C GLY A 166 1.62 8.96 -14.88
N THR A 167 1.28 9.07 -13.60
CA THR A 167 1.90 8.30 -12.52
C THR A 167 1.80 6.79 -12.78
N ARG A 168 2.92 6.08 -12.67
CA ARG A 168 2.98 4.62 -12.78
C ARG A 168 2.74 3.97 -11.42
N ILE A 169 2.28 2.73 -11.43
CA ILE A 169 1.95 1.99 -10.22
C ILE A 169 2.94 0.85 -10.01
N ALA A 170 3.58 0.80 -8.83
CA ALA A 170 4.32 -0.37 -8.39
C ALA A 170 3.44 -1.17 -7.40
N PHE A 171 3.06 -2.39 -7.80
CA PHE A 171 2.24 -3.26 -6.98
C PHE A 171 3.06 -4.41 -6.38
N LEU A 172 2.61 -4.94 -5.25
CA LEU A 172 3.36 -5.89 -4.44
C LEU A 172 2.74 -7.28 -4.51
N LEU A 173 3.56 -8.30 -4.81
CA LEU A 173 3.22 -9.69 -4.55
C LEU A 173 3.91 -10.13 -3.25
N TYR A 174 3.08 -10.39 -2.24
CA TYR A 174 3.49 -10.62 -0.86
C TYR A 174 2.45 -11.47 -0.14
N GLN A 175 2.87 -12.39 0.69
CA GLN A 175 2.00 -13.29 1.44
C GLN A 175 0.94 -13.98 0.54
N GLU A 176 -0.35 -13.79 0.80
CA GLU A 176 -1.45 -14.40 0.03
C GLU A 176 -1.49 -13.97 -1.44
N LEU A 177 -0.91 -12.81 -1.77
CA LEU A 177 -0.79 -12.32 -3.15
C LEU A 177 0.29 -13.06 -3.97
N LEU A 178 1.05 -13.98 -3.37
CA LEU A 178 1.96 -14.88 -4.11
C LEU A 178 1.21 -15.88 -4.98
N TRP A 179 -0.06 -16.16 -4.68
CA TRP A 179 -0.92 -16.95 -5.55
C TRP A 179 -1.42 -16.10 -6.71
N PRO A 180 -1.27 -16.55 -7.97
CA PRO A 180 -1.68 -15.76 -9.13
C PRO A 180 -3.20 -15.56 -9.17
N PRO A 181 -3.68 -14.49 -9.86
CA PRO A 181 -5.10 -14.34 -10.16
C PRO A 181 -5.58 -15.50 -11.06
N GLU A 182 -6.81 -15.93 -10.88
CA GLU A 182 -7.43 -16.99 -11.69
C GLU A 182 -8.12 -16.45 -12.93
N HIS A 183 -8.67 -15.24 -12.87
CA HIS A 183 -9.50 -14.65 -13.91
C HIS A 183 -9.08 -13.25 -14.33
N ALA A 184 -8.70 -12.42 -13.37
CA ALA A 184 -8.37 -11.02 -13.63
C ALA A 184 -7.01 -10.87 -14.30
N VAL A 185 -6.93 -9.93 -15.26
CA VAL A 185 -5.68 -9.55 -15.94
C VAL A 185 -5.51 -8.04 -15.87
N LEU A 186 -4.27 -7.56 -15.91
CA LEU A 186 -3.98 -6.14 -16.04
C LEU A 186 -4.35 -5.66 -17.46
N GLU A 187 -5.24 -4.66 -17.55
CA GLU A 187 -5.73 -4.15 -18.83
C GLU A 187 -4.67 -3.35 -19.58
N HIS A 188 -3.86 -2.56 -18.85
CA HIS A 188 -2.77 -1.76 -19.40
C HIS A 188 -1.46 -2.06 -18.65
N PRO A 189 -0.80 -3.20 -18.92
CA PRO A 189 0.35 -3.67 -18.14
C PRO A 189 1.54 -2.68 -18.15
N GLU A 190 1.65 -1.80 -19.12
CA GLU A 190 2.68 -0.77 -19.22
C GLU A 190 2.59 0.30 -18.11
N ARG A 191 1.42 0.46 -17.47
CA ARG A 191 1.20 1.33 -16.31
C ARG A 191 1.88 0.77 -15.05
N PHE A 192 2.11 -0.53 -15.01
CA PHE A 192 2.43 -1.25 -13.79
C PHE A 192 3.87 -1.75 -13.74
N THR A 193 4.38 -1.86 -12.54
CA THR A 193 5.64 -2.55 -12.22
C THR A 193 5.38 -3.52 -11.08
N LEU A 194 5.73 -4.77 -11.28
CA LEU A 194 5.59 -5.80 -10.26
C LEU A 194 6.78 -5.77 -9.31
N MET A 195 6.50 -5.74 -8.01
CA MET A 195 7.46 -5.97 -6.94
C MET A 195 7.18 -7.33 -6.31
N PHE A 196 8.15 -8.26 -6.43
CA PHE A 196 8.03 -9.61 -5.89
C PHE A 196 8.75 -9.69 -4.55
N ALA A 197 8.03 -10.01 -3.47
CA ALA A 197 8.54 -10.03 -2.11
C ALA A 197 8.21 -11.35 -1.39
N PRO A 198 8.89 -12.45 -1.69
CA PRO A 198 8.67 -13.76 -1.07
C PRO A 198 9.37 -13.83 0.30
N ILE A 199 8.86 -13.07 1.27
CA ILE A 199 9.51 -12.83 2.56
C ILE A 199 9.74 -14.10 3.39
N SER A 200 8.88 -15.11 3.23
CA SER A 200 8.92 -16.35 4.03
C SER A 200 9.82 -17.44 3.44
N ARG A 201 10.50 -17.18 2.32
CA ARG A 201 11.38 -18.19 1.70
C ARG A 201 12.68 -18.38 2.48
N PRO A 202 13.28 -19.56 2.46
CA PRO A 202 14.66 -19.76 2.90
C PRO A 202 15.62 -19.16 1.87
N PHE A 203 16.35 -18.12 2.24
CA PHE A 203 17.23 -17.38 1.34
C PHE A 203 18.53 -18.12 0.99
N GLU A 204 18.84 -19.22 1.71
CA GLU A 204 19.99 -20.08 1.46
C GLU A 204 19.78 -21.05 0.29
N ARG A 205 18.57 -21.13 -0.25
CA ARG A 205 18.23 -22.01 -1.37
C ARG A 205 17.87 -21.22 -2.61
N SER A 206 18.16 -21.79 -3.77
CA SER A 206 17.71 -21.23 -5.04
C SER A 206 16.21 -21.42 -5.23
N TYR A 207 15.58 -20.65 -6.13
CA TYR A 207 14.17 -20.84 -6.47
C TYR A 207 13.92 -22.19 -7.18
N ALA A 208 14.95 -22.81 -7.77
CA ALA A 208 14.83 -24.11 -8.42
C ALA A 208 14.80 -25.28 -7.43
N ASP A 209 15.12 -25.04 -6.17
CA ASP A 209 15.20 -26.06 -5.11
C ASP A 209 13.93 -26.10 -4.23
N HIS A 210 12.83 -25.55 -4.70
CA HIS A 210 11.52 -25.49 -4.01
C HIS A 210 10.45 -26.28 -4.73
#